data_d822d1ebcbf551b3026252f31c41a254
#
_entry.id   d822d1ebcbf551b3026252f31c41a254
#
_cell.length_a   1.000
_cell.length_b   1.000
_cell.length_c   1.000
_cell.angle_alpha   90.00
_cell.angle_beta   90.00
_cell.angle_gamma   90.00
#
_symmetry.space_group_name_H-M   'P 1'
#
loop_
_entity.id
_entity.type
_entity.pdbx_description
1 polymer ?
#
loop_
_entity_poly.entity_id
_entity_poly.type
_entity_poly.pdbx_seq_one_letter_code
_entity_poly.pdbx_strand_id
1 'polypeptide(L)'
;MVKTLYCTAAAALLALPLSAAVKSYWVPGVNQEKGWYDADKSGPADNQMCWAASAANMIAWWQDRNPETAAKAKAPTGTAVWDTFRKALHNTPGSPYAGSNWWFCGGNLPQPNFTAEGSKCGGYYKDMVGPGEFAFAGRYTRLMKGPSFGAGQKNISEHLKDLIQGGNAISISIQRLNPVNRQVAPGGHMISLWGVDYDDEKKQVTRVYLTDSDDAISRFAPVQKGLFAADCTYATDLKEPQMGQFSSLVFRTDTGWFANNAVITAIISLNGDCPFITEGDKAAHAAKPAKAKKGDKKGDKKGKTPKDKKKPAA
;
A
#
# COMPACT_ATOMS: atom_id res chain seq x y z
N MET A 1 -34.79 -61.87 -45.82
CA MET A 1 -33.84 -61.58 -44.70
C MET A 1 -33.39 -60.13 -44.79
N VAL A 2 -33.94 -59.31 -43.94
CA VAL A 2 -33.58 -57.85 -43.88
C VAL A 2 -32.60 -57.70 -42.73
N LYS A 3 -31.37 -57.26 -43.04
CA LYS A 3 -30.34 -56.97 -42.01
C LYS A 3 -30.49 -55.50 -41.59
N THR A 4 -30.93 -55.30 -40.35
CA THR A 4 -31.00 -53.98 -39.73
C THR A 4 -29.63 -53.61 -39.21
N LEU A 5 -29.02 -52.58 -39.76
CA LEU A 5 -27.78 -51.95 -39.26
C LEU A 5 -28.14 -50.96 -38.15
N TYR A 6 -27.69 -51.22 -36.92
CA TYR A 6 -27.72 -50.25 -35.83
C TYR A 6 -26.46 -49.35 -35.91
N CYS A 7 -26.67 -48.10 -36.27
CA CYS A 7 -25.65 -47.04 -36.11
C CYS A 7 -25.68 -46.53 -34.68
N THR A 8 -24.72 -46.89 -33.86
CA THR A 8 -24.46 -46.29 -32.55
C THR A 8 -23.73 -44.96 -32.74
N ALA A 9 -24.43 -43.86 -32.63
CA ALA A 9 -23.82 -42.53 -32.56
C ALA A 9 -23.23 -42.32 -31.18
N ALA A 10 -21.90 -42.36 -31.08
CA ALA A 10 -21.17 -41.97 -29.87
C ALA A 10 -21.18 -40.45 -29.78
N ALA A 11 -21.98 -39.88 -28.87
CA ALA A 11 -21.94 -38.47 -28.53
C ALA A 11 -20.65 -38.19 -27.71
N ALA A 12 -19.62 -37.64 -28.35
CA ALA A 12 -18.47 -37.11 -27.66
C ALA A 12 -18.91 -35.83 -26.95
N LEU A 13 -19.14 -35.89 -25.65
CA LEU A 13 -19.23 -34.70 -24.80
C LEU A 13 -17.84 -34.02 -24.80
N LEU A 14 -17.72 -32.95 -25.59
CA LEU A 14 -16.62 -32.01 -25.48
C LEU A 14 -16.80 -31.31 -24.13
N ALA A 15 -16.07 -31.74 -23.10
CA ALA A 15 -15.89 -30.96 -21.88
C ALA A 15 -15.14 -29.69 -22.26
N LEU A 16 -15.90 -28.62 -22.48
CA LEU A 16 -15.33 -27.29 -22.57
C LEU A 16 -14.56 -27.03 -21.27
N PRO A 17 -13.30 -26.61 -21.32
CA PRO A 17 -12.61 -26.24 -20.10
C PRO A 17 -13.43 -25.11 -19.46
N LEU A 18 -13.89 -25.32 -18.21
CA LEU A 18 -14.42 -24.25 -17.39
C LEU A 18 -13.27 -23.27 -17.22
N SER A 19 -13.30 -22.19 -18.00
CA SER A 19 -12.37 -21.08 -17.78
C SER A 19 -12.57 -20.64 -16.32
N ALA A 20 -11.52 -20.74 -15.51
CA ALA A 20 -11.60 -20.29 -14.14
C ALA A 20 -12.01 -18.83 -14.17
N ALA A 21 -13.14 -18.54 -13.55
CA ALA A 21 -13.74 -17.21 -13.60
C ALA A 21 -12.82 -16.23 -12.87
N VAL A 22 -12.48 -15.13 -13.52
CA VAL A 22 -11.91 -13.96 -12.86
C VAL A 22 -12.89 -13.50 -11.79
N LYS A 23 -12.39 -13.31 -10.56
CA LYS A 23 -13.19 -12.86 -9.42
C LYS A 23 -12.79 -11.47 -8.99
N SER A 24 -13.77 -10.62 -8.74
CA SER A 24 -13.54 -9.30 -8.17
C SER A 24 -13.50 -9.37 -6.64
N TYR A 25 -12.46 -8.80 -6.06
CA TYR A 25 -12.29 -8.61 -4.62
C TYR A 25 -12.27 -7.12 -4.32
N TRP A 26 -13.08 -6.70 -3.35
CA TRP A 26 -13.26 -5.31 -2.97
C TRP A 26 -12.90 -5.09 -1.52
N VAL A 27 -12.33 -3.92 -1.22
CA VAL A 27 -12.20 -3.43 0.15
C VAL A 27 -13.58 -3.50 0.81
N PRO A 28 -13.72 -3.97 2.06
CA PRO A 28 -15.03 -4.16 2.69
C PRO A 28 -15.90 -2.90 2.66
N GLY A 29 -17.15 -3.06 2.22
CA GLY A 29 -18.10 -1.96 2.07
C GLY A 29 -17.96 -1.15 0.79
N VAL A 30 -16.97 -1.47 -0.06
CA VAL A 30 -16.73 -0.81 -1.34
C VAL A 30 -17.20 -1.68 -2.50
N ASN A 31 -17.67 -1.05 -3.56
CA ASN A 31 -17.94 -1.65 -4.87
C ASN A 31 -17.72 -0.59 -5.96
N GLN A 32 -18.03 -0.91 -7.20
CA GLN A 32 -17.88 0.03 -8.32
C GLN A 32 -18.70 1.33 -8.17
N GLU A 33 -19.80 1.31 -7.44
CA GLU A 33 -20.74 2.42 -7.36
C GLU A 33 -20.50 3.31 -6.15
N LYS A 34 -20.01 2.73 -5.03
CA LYS A 34 -19.96 3.43 -3.74
C LYS A 34 -18.94 2.84 -2.76
N GLY A 35 -18.75 3.56 -1.67
CA GLY A 35 -17.95 3.16 -0.52
C GLY A 35 -16.45 3.50 -0.64
N TRP A 36 -16.02 3.97 -1.80
CA TRP A 36 -14.68 4.52 -2.03
C TRP A 36 -14.64 6.02 -1.69
N TYR A 37 -13.45 6.50 -1.43
CA TYR A 37 -13.15 7.91 -1.19
C TYR A 37 -12.17 8.42 -2.24
N ASP A 38 -12.33 9.67 -2.61
CA ASP A 38 -11.52 10.36 -3.61
C ASP A 38 -11.24 11.78 -3.14
N ALA A 39 -10.09 11.95 -2.50
CA ALA A 39 -9.62 13.23 -1.99
C ALA A 39 -8.80 13.92 -3.08
N ASP A 40 -9.39 14.93 -3.71
CA ASP A 40 -8.77 15.66 -4.80
C ASP A 40 -7.84 16.77 -4.32
N LYS A 41 -6.68 16.85 -4.95
CA LYS A 41 -5.80 17.99 -4.84
C LYS A 41 -6.36 19.17 -5.65
N SER A 42 -6.08 20.40 -5.18
CA SER A 42 -6.62 21.61 -5.81
C SER A 42 -5.59 22.35 -6.68
N GLY A 43 -4.34 21.92 -6.67
CA GLY A 43 -3.30 22.51 -7.50
C GLY A 43 -1.98 22.83 -6.78
N PRO A 44 -1.33 23.98 -7.03
CA PRO A 44 0.03 24.21 -6.53
C PRO A 44 0.18 24.16 -5.00
N ALA A 45 -0.89 24.43 -4.25
CA ALA A 45 -0.85 24.46 -2.79
C ALA A 45 -0.74 23.08 -2.13
N ASP A 46 -1.09 22.00 -2.86
CA ASP A 46 -1.14 20.63 -2.35
C ASP A 46 -0.61 19.57 -3.35
N ASN A 47 0.10 20.01 -4.40
CA ASN A 47 0.52 19.13 -5.48
C ASN A 47 1.47 17.98 -5.05
N GLN A 48 2.17 18.10 -3.92
CA GLN A 48 3.03 17.06 -3.36
C GLN A 48 2.35 16.22 -2.27
N MET A 49 1.07 16.45 -2.01
CA MET A 49 0.33 15.81 -0.93
C MET A 49 -0.49 14.57 -1.37
N CYS A 50 -0.15 13.94 -2.47
CA CYS A 50 -0.83 12.69 -2.91
C CYS A 50 -0.84 11.62 -1.81
N TRP A 51 0.23 11.52 -1.03
CA TRP A 51 0.34 10.63 0.10
C TRP A 51 -0.69 10.95 1.22
N ALA A 52 -0.93 12.23 1.46
CA ALA A 52 -1.89 12.70 2.47
C ALA A 52 -3.33 12.49 2.00
N ALA A 53 -3.61 12.72 0.71
CA ALA A 53 -4.91 12.43 0.10
C ALA A 53 -5.23 10.94 0.19
N SER A 54 -4.28 10.08 -0.15
CA SER A 54 -4.46 8.63 -0.04
C SER A 54 -4.61 8.17 1.42
N ALA A 55 -3.90 8.79 2.38
CA ALA A 55 -4.12 8.55 3.81
C ALA A 55 -5.53 8.97 4.24
N ALA A 56 -5.99 10.15 3.79
CA ALA A 56 -7.32 10.66 4.11
C ALA A 56 -8.42 9.72 3.60
N ASN A 57 -8.28 9.18 2.40
CA ASN A 57 -9.20 8.20 1.83
C ASN A 57 -9.30 6.93 2.69
N MET A 58 -8.17 6.35 3.11
CA MET A 58 -8.15 5.17 3.98
C MET A 58 -8.77 5.46 5.35
N ILE A 59 -8.47 6.64 5.93
CA ILE A 59 -8.99 7.05 7.24
C ILE A 59 -10.50 7.28 7.18
N ALA A 60 -11.00 7.99 6.17
CA ALA A 60 -12.43 8.24 6.00
C ALA A 60 -13.20 6.90 5.87
N TRP A 61 -12.70 5.99 5.05
CA TRP A 61 -13.26 4.64 4.94
C TRP A 61 -13.23 3.89 6.28
N TRP A 62 -12.14 3.98 7.04
CA TRP A 62 -12.03 3.34 8.34
C TRP A 62 -13.06 3.91 9.34
N GLN A 63 -13.27 5.23 9.33
CA GLN A 63 -14.22 5.90 10.21
C GLN A 63 -15.67 5.51 9.91
N ASP A 64 -16.03 5.32 8.65
CA ASP A 64 -17.37 4.83 8.28
C ASP A 64 -17.63 3.42 8.79
N ARG A 65 -16.59 2.61 8.94
CA ARG A 65 -16.68 1.27 9.51
C ARG A 65 -16.67 1.27 11.04
N ASN A 66 -16.15 2.33 11.63
CA ASN A 66 -16.00 2.49 13.08
C ASN A 66 -16.66 3.79 13.59
N PRO A 67 -17.96 4.03 13.28
CA PRO A 67 -18.60 5.33 13.50
C PRO A 67 -18.66 5.69 14.99
N GLU A 68 -18.88 4.75 15.89
CA GLU A 68 -18.91 4.98 17.32
C GLU A 68 -17.55 5.42 17.86
N THR A 69 -16.48 4.77 17.37
CA THR A 69 -15.09 5.12 17.72
C THR A 69 -14.72 6.49 17.19
N ALA A 70 -15.11 6.81 15.95
CA ALA A 70 -14.90 8.12 15.35
C ALA A 70 -15.64 9.23 16.12
N ALA A 71 -16.90 9.00 16.49
CA ALA A 71 -17.69 9.93 17.27
C ALA A 71 -17.10 10.16 18.68
N LYS A 72 -16.66 9.10 19.34
CA LYS A 72 -16.00 9.19 20.66
C LYS A 72 -14.70 9.98 20.60
N ALA A 73 -13.92 9.82 19.53
CA ALA A 73 -12.68 10.56 19.30
C ALA A 73 -12.91 12.03 18.93
N LYS A 74 -14.13 12.40 18.54
CA LYS A 74 -14.47 13.72 17.98
C LYS A 74 -13.58 14.10 16.79
N ALA A 75 -13.14 13.12 16.04
CA ALA A 75 -12.30 13.31 14.86
C ALA A 75 -13.12 13.86 13.70
N PRO A 76 -12.56 14.71 12.82
CA PRO A 76 -13.17 15.04 11.55
C PRO A 76 -13.45 13.77 10.73
N THR A 77 -14.56 13.72 9.98
CA THR A 77 -14.98 12.54 9.21
C THR A 77 -15.25 12.88 7.74
N GLY A 78 -15.28 11.88 6.88
CA GLY A 78 -15.55 12.05 5.46
C GLY A 78 -14.53 12.98 4.79
N THR A 79 -15.01 13.94 4.00
CA THR A 79 -14.16 14.92 3.28
C THR A 79 -13.38 15.83 4.23
N ALA A 80 -13.87 16.08 5.45
CA ALA A 80 -13.18 16.90 6.45
C ALA A 80 -11.83 16.28 6.92
N VAL A 81 -11.62 14.98 6.69
CA VAL A 81 -10.30 14.35 6.92
C VAL A 81 -9.27 14.99 5.99
N TRP A 82 -9.55 15.07 4.70
CA TRP A 82 -8.66 15.68 3.72
C TRP A 82 -8.43 17.17 3.98
N ASP A 83 -9.48 17.92 4.29
CA ASP A 83 -9.36 19.33 4.64
C ASP A 83 -8.46 19.55 5.86
N THR A 84 -8.50 18.64 6.82
CA THR A 84 -7.63 18.69 8.00
C THR A 84 -6.17 18.47 7.61
N PHE A 85 -5.87 17.49 6.76
CA PHE A 85 -4.51 17.29 6.24
C PHE A 85 -3.98 18.54 5.54
N ARG A 86 -4.79 19.15 4.65
CA ARG A 86 -4.40 20.37 3.91
C ARG A 86 -4.12 21.57 4.80
N LYS A 87 -4.85 21.72 5.90
CA LYS A 87 -4.62 22.80 6.88
C LYS A 87 -3.43 22.53 7.78
N ALA A 88 -3.25 21.27 8.17
CA ALA A 88 -2.27 20.86 9.15
C ALA A 88 -0.86 20.70 8.59
N LEU A 89 -0.72 20.42 7.30
CA LEU A 89 0.56 20.03 6.71
C LEU A 89 0.98 21.00 5.60
N HIS A 90 2.29 21.20 5.50
CA HIS A 90 2.86 21.88 4.34
C HIS A 90 2.83 20.97 3.11
N ASN A 91 2.82 21.60 1.93
CA ASN A 91 2.88 20.90 0.64
C ASN A 91 4.26 20.27 0.42
N THR A 92 4.50 19.11 1.03
CA THR A 92 5.77 18.38 1.00
C THR A 92 5.54 16.88 0.75
N PRO A 93 6.52 16.17 0.18
CA PRO A 93 6.46 14.72 0.06
C PRO A 93 6.33 14.03 1.42
N GLY A 94 5.63 12.90 1.45
CA GLY A 94 5.42 12.12 2.66
C GLY A 94 4.99 10.68 2.36
N SER A 95 4.43 10.03 3.37
CA SER A 95 3.95 8.66 3.29
C SER A 95 2.56 8.54 3.88
N PRO A 96 1.61 7.80 3.25
CA PRO A 96 0.31 7.51 3.85
C PRO A 96 0.40 6.83 5.21
N TYR A 97 1.42 6.02 5.41
CA TYR A 97 1.70 5.40 6.71
C TYR A 97 1.98 6.45 7.79
N ALA A 98 2.85 7.42 7.50
CA ALA A 98 3.15 8.51 8.43
C ALA A 98 1.92 9.40 8.70
N GLY A 99 1.13 9.69 7.65
CA GLY A 99 -0.10 10.46 7.77
C GLY A 99 -1.14 9.77 8.65
N SER A 100 -1.38 8.50 8.42
CA SER A 100 -2.29 7.71 9.25
C SER A 100 -1.80 7.62 10.71
N ASN A 101 -0.51 7.39 10.91
CA ASN A 101 0.06 7.36 12.26
C ASN A 101 -0.11 8.71 13.00
N TRP A 102 0.15 9.82 12.30
CA TRP A 102 -0.12 11.14 12.84
C TRP A 102 -1.61 11.32 13.20
N TRP A 103 -2.51 10.91 12.32
CA TRP A 103 -3.95 11.03 12.55
C TRP A 103 -4.41 10.27 13.79
N PHE A 104 -4.03 9.02 13.91
CA PHE A 104 -4.46 8.16 15.01
C PHE A 104 -3.73 8.47 16.32
N CYS A 105 -2.42 8.56 16.30
CA CYS A 105 -1.57 8.54 17.48
C CYS A 105 -0.92 9.90 17.80
N GLY A 106 -0.99 10.87 16.91
CA GLY A 106 -0.22 12.11 17.02
C GLY A 106 1.28 11.89 16.82
N GLY A 107 1.65 10.80 16.13
CA GLY A 107 3.03 10.40 15.94
C GLY A 107 3.83 11.38 15.11
N ASN A 108 5.13 11.37 15.32
CA ASN A 108 6.08 12.26 14.70
C ASN A 108 6.15 12.09 13.19
N LEU A 109 5.53 12.99 12.45
CA LEU A 109 5.99 13.25 11.09
C LEU A 109 7.35 13.95 11.17
N PRO A 110 8.27 13.66 10.25
CA PRO A 110 9.54 14.37 10.21
C PRO A 110 9.29 15.88 10.17
N GLN A 111 9.80 16.62 11.15
CA GLN A 111 9.81 18.10 11.06
C GLN A 111 10.54 18.48 9.76
N PRO A 112 10.04 19.42 8.96
CA PRO A 112 9.18 20.58 9.23
C PRO A 112 7.81 20.53 8.51
N ASN A 113 7.10 19.41 8.52
CA ASN A 113 5.90 19.23 7.68
C ASN A 113 4.63 19.85 8.26
N PHE A 114 4.64 20.35 9.49
CA PHE A 114 3.46 20.95 10.13
C PHE A 114 3.40 22.44 9.92
N THR A 115 2.19 22.94 9.62
CA THR A 115 1.83 24.34 9.81
C THR A 115 1.73 24.66 11.31
N ALA A 116 1.64 25.94 11.67
CA ALA A 116 1.38 26.35 13.05
C ALA A 116 0.05 25.76 13.58
N GLU A 117 -0.95 25.57 12.72
CA GLU A 117 -2.22 24.93 13.04
C GLU A 117 -2.05 23.42 13.17
N GLY A 118 -1.25 22.81 12.30
CA GLY A 118 -1.04 21.35 12.27
C GLY A 118 -0.35 20.80 13.50
N SER A 119 0.46 21.62 14.19
CA SER A 119 1.04 21.21 15.48
C SER A 119 0.00 21.00 16.60
N LYS A 120 -1.25 21.47 16.39
CA LYS A 120 -2.38 21.34 17.32
C LYS A 120 -3.37 20.27 16.89
N CYS A 121 -3.19 19.68 15.71
CA CYS A 121 -4.06 18.66 15.12
C CYS A 121 -3.41 17.28 15.18
N GLY A 122 -4.19 16.24 14.83
CA GLY A 122 -3.74 14.84 14.85
C GLY A 122 -3.84 14.22 16.25
N GLY A 123 -3.52 12.93 16.33
CA GLY A 123 -3.63 12.17 17.56
C GLY A 123 -5.06 12.06 18.06
N TYR A 124 -6.04 12.05 17.16
CA TYR A 124 -7.46 12.03 17.54
C TYR A 124 -7.85 10.80 18.36
N TYR A 125 -7.09 9.73 18.25
CA TYR A 125 -7.36 8.46 18.94
C TYR A 125 -6.29 8.12 19.98
N LYS A 126 -5.36 9.02 20.30
CA LYS A 126 -4.22 8.77 21.17
C LYS A 126 -4.62 8.28 22.58
N ASP A 127 -5.76 8.75 23.10
CA ASP A 127 -6.25 8.34 24.41
C ASP A 127 -6.93 6.96 24.41
N MET A 128 -7.18 6.40 23.22
CA MET A 128 -7.68 5.04 23.03
C MET A 128 -6.54 4.04 22.78
N VAL A 129 -5.38 4.55 22.42
CA VAL A 129 -4.12 3.80 22.29
C VAL A 129 -3.35 4.01 23.59
N GLY A 130 -3.08 2.97 24.35
CA GLY A 130 -2.37 3.10 25.64
C GLY A 130 -1.01 3.80 25.49
N PRO A 131 -0.49 4.46 26.53
CA PRO A 131 0.77 5.17 26.48
C PRO A 131 1.93 4.24 26.13
N GLY A 132 2.66 4.57 25.06
CA GLY A 132 3.79 3.79 24.55
C GLY A 132 3.45 2.69 23.53
N GLU A 133 2.19 2.51 23.20
CA GLU A 133 1.75 1.49 22.25
C GLU A 133 1.41 2.09 20.88
N PHE A 134 2.37 2.06 19.99
CA PHE A 134 2.13 2.27 18.56
C PHE A 134 1.64 0.97 17.92
N ALA A 135 0.37 0.67 18.12
CA ALA A 135 -0.28 -0.40 17.39
C ALA A 135 -1.10 0.17 16.24
N PHE A 136 -0.44 0.81 15.35
CA PHE A 136 -1.02 1.07 14.06
C PHE A 136 -1.09 -0.26 13.31
N ALA A 137 -2.28 -0.79 13.10
CA ALA A 137 -2.50 -2.00 12.30
C ALA A 137 -2.28 -1.77 10.79
N GLY A 138 -1.62 -0.69 10.46
CA GLY A 138 -1.15 -0.42 9.11
C GLY A 138 0.18 -1.12 8.85
N ARG A 139 0.34 -1.64 7.65
CA ARG A 139 1.59 -2.23 7.18
C ARG A 139 2.14 -1.42 6.03
N TYR A 140 3.44 -1.19 6.07
CA TYR A 140 4.20 -0.69 4.95
C TYR A 140 5.04 -1.83 4.36
N THR A 141 4.74 -2.18 3.10
CA THR A 141 5.51 -3.18 2.35
C THR A 141 6.18 -2.50 1.17
N ARG A 142 7.50 -2.40 1.21
CA ARG A 142 8.29 -1.91 0.10
C ARG A 142 8.69 -3.06 -0.81
N LEU A 143 8.26 -3.02 -2.07
CA LEU A 143 8.48 -4.10 -3.02
C LEU A 143 9.91 -4.11 -3.60
N MET A 144 10.60 -2.97 -3.53
CA MET A 144 11.92 -2.77 -4.12
C MET A 144 13.09 -3.13 -3.20
N LYS A 145 12.89 -3.76 -2.05
CA LYS A 145 14.00 -4.23 -1.19
C LYS A 145 14.23 -5.72 -1.38
N GLY A 146 15.06 -6.05 -2.36
CA GLY A 146 15.50 -7.41 -2.59
C GLY A 146 14.41 -8.35 -3.10
N PRO A 147 14.64 -9.65 -3.19
CA PRO A 147 13.63 -10.63 -3.55
C PRO A 147 12.64 -10.79 -2.38
N SER A 148 11.83 -9.74 -2.14
CA SER A 148 10.84 -9.72 -1.06
C SER A 148 9.78 -10.79 -1.25
N PHE A 149 9.69 -11.34 -2.44
CA PHE A 149 8.89 -12.48 -2.81
C PHE A 149 9.84 -13.59 -3.29
N GLY A 150 10.69 -14.08 -2.40
CA GLY A 150 11.55 -15.23 -2.66
C GLY A 150 10.75 -16.51 -2.90
N ALA A 151 11.41 -17.57 -3.32
CA ALA A 151 10.77 -18.88 -3.51
C ALA A 151 9.97 -19.27 -2.25
N GLY A 152 8.67 -19.46 -2.40
CA GLY A 152 7.73 -19.75 -1.31
C GLY A 152 7.06 -18.53 -0.68
N GLN A 153 7.37 -17.30 -1.08
CA GLN A 153 6.61 -16.11 -0.68
C GLN A 153 5.52 -15.78 -1.69
N LYS A 154 4.40 -15.25 -1.19
CA LYS A 154 3.29 -14.80 -2.03
C LYS A 154 3.74 -13.68 -2.97
N ASN A 155 3.32 -13.74 -4.23
CA ASN A 155 3.54 -12.65 -5.17
C ASN A 155 2.68 -11.43 -4.80
N ILE A 156 2.93 -10.29 -5.43
CA ILE A 156 2.19 -9.04 -5.15
C ILE A 156 0.67 -9.20 -5.37
N SER A 157 0.25 -9.99 -6.35
CA SER A 157 -1.17 -10.22 -6.65
C SER A 157 -1.87 -10.96 -5.51
N GLU A 158 -1.24 -12.03 -5.00
CA GLU A 158 -1.74 -12.77 -3.84
C GLU A 158 -1.73 -11.89 -2.59
N HIS A 159 -0.69 -11.07 -2.41
CA HIS A 159 -0.60 -10.17 -1.28
C HIS A 159 -1.70 -9.10 -1.27
N LEU A 160 -2.00 -8.48 -2.43
CA LEU A 160 -3.11 -7.52 -2.56
C LEU A 160 -4.47 -8.18 -2.27
N LYS A 161 -4.71 -9.37 -2.85
CA LYS A 161 -5.93 -10.13 -2.56
C LYS A 161 -6.07 -10.43 -1.07
N ASP A 162 -5.02 -10.90 -0.43
CA ASP A 162 -5.03 -11.23 1.01
C ASP A 162 -5.28 -9.99 1.88
N LEU A 163 -4.70 -8.84 1.55
CA LEU A 163 -4.95 -7.60 2.27
C LEU A 163 -6.43 -7.19 2.17
N ILE A 164 -7.01 -7.26 0.96
CA ILE A 164 -8.44 -6.95 0.76
C ILE A 164 -9.32 -7.92 1.54
N GLN A 165 -9.07 -9.23 1.41
CA GLN A 165 -9.82 -10.26 2.14
C GLN A 165 -9.61 -10.18 3.66
N GLY A 166 -8.45 -9.71 4.09
CA GLY A 166 -8.14 -9.41 5.50
C GLY A 166 -8.73 -8.10 6.00
N GLY A 167 -9.63 -7.46 5.24
CA GLY A 167 -10.38 -6.29 5.69
C GLY A 167 -9.59 -4.99 5.69
N ASN A 168 -8.63 -4.81 4.78
CA ASN A 168 -7.80 -3.61 4.75
C ASN A 168 -8.20 -2.64 3.63
N ALA A 169 -8.15 -1.32 3.91
CA ALA A 169 -7.98 -0.30 2.90
C ALA A 169 -6.52 -0.25 2.44
N ILE A 170 -6.31 0.14 1.19
CA ILE A 170 -4.99 0.06 0.57
C ILE A 170 -4.63 1.36 -0.13
N SER A 171 -3.42 1.85 0.12
CA SER A 171 -2.74 2.84 -0.69
C SER A 171 -1.55 2.18 -1.39
N ILE A 172 -1.32 2.51 -2.64
CA ILE A 172 -0.18 2.02 -3.40
C ILE A 172 0.72 3.17 -3.83
N SER A 173 2.03 2.95 -3.73
CA SER A 173 3.01 3.82 -4.38
C SER A 173 3.23 3.33 -5.79
N ILE A 174 3.16 4.23 -6.75
CA ILE A 174 3.42 3.95 -8.14
C ILE A 174 4.56 4.81 -8.67
N GLN A 175 5.31 4.26 -9.61
CA GLN A 175 6.36 4.97 -10.34
C GLN A 175 6.22 4.71 -11.83
N ARG A 176 6.76 5.60 -12.64
CA ARG A 176 6.76 5.43 -14.10
C ARG A 176 7.78 4.38 -14.50
N LEU A 177 7.38 3.49 -15.41
CA LEU A 177 8.24 2.48 -15.99
C LEU A 177 8.68 2.89 -17.39
N ASN A 178 9.98 2.90 -17.63
CA ASN A 178 10.50 2.94 -19.01
C ASN A 178 10.30 1.56 -19.64
N PRO A 179 9.47 1.45 -20.68
CA PRO A 179 9.15 0.15 -21.29
C PRO A 179 10.34 -0.48 -22.05
N VAL A 180 11.32 0.33 -22.46
CA VAL A 180 12.45 -0.16 -23.27
C VAL A 180 13.51 -0.84 -22.40
N ASN A 181 13.95 -0.18 -21.33
CA ASN A 181 15.03 -0.69 -20.49
C ASN A 181 14.52 -1.28 -19.17
N ARG A 182 13.22 -1.30 -18.93
CA ARG A 182 12.56 -1.81 -17.73
C ARG A 182 12.95 -1.08 -16.44
N GLN A 183 13.48 0.13 -16.56
CA GLN A 183 13.84 0.97 -15.42
C GLN A 183 12.65 1.73 -14.88
N VAL A 184 12.59 1.77 -13.57
CA VAL A 184 11.62 2.58 -12.83
C VAL A 184 12.20 3.98 -12.65
N ALA A 185 11.47 5.00 -13.07
CA ALA A 185 11.90 6.39 -12.96
C ALA A 185 11.91 6.85 -11.49
N PRO A 186 12.82 7.75 -11.10
CA PRO A 186 12.76 8.37 -9.79
C PRO A 186 11.49 9.22 -9.62
N GLY A 187 11.07 9.38 -8.36
CA GLY A 187 9.82 10.04 -8.02
C GLY A 187 8.65 9.05 -8.07
N GLY A 188 7.61 9.33 -7.31
CA GLY A 188 6.46 8.44 -7.18
C GLY A 188 5.19 9.23 -6.95
N HIS A 189 4.08 8.52 -7.07
CA HIS A 189 2.76 9.02 -6.78
C HIS A 189 2.03 8.03 -5.88
N MET A 190 1.19 8.54 -4.97
CA MET A 190 0.41 7.72 -4.06
C MET A 190 -1.06 7.80 -4.43
N ILE A 191 -1.69 6.66 -4.56
CA ILE A 191 -3.10 6.53 -4.93
C ILE A 191 -3.80 5.50 -4.05
N SER A 192 -5.13 5.54 -4.00
CA SER A 192 -5.92 4.57 -3.25
C SER A 192 -6.36 3.42 -4.14
N LEU A 193 -6.24 2.19 -3.64
CA LEU A 193 -6.69 0.98 -4.30
C LEU A 193 -7.89 0.41 -3.55
N TRP A 194 -9.01 0.23 -4.26
CA TRP A 194 -10.29 -0.14 -3.70
C TRP A 194 -10.76 -1.54 -4.04
N GLY A 195 -10.20 -2.12 -5.09
CA GLY A 195 -10.55 -3.47 -5.52
C GLY A 195 -9.59 -4.02 -6.56
N VAL A 196 -9.68 -5.31 -6.80
CA VAL A 196 -8.92 -6.02 -7.83
C VAL A 196 -9.79 -7.09 -8.49
N ASP A 197 -9.56 -7.34 -9.79
CA ASP A 197 -9.96 -8.57 -10.43
C ASP A 197 -8.79 -9.55 -10.38
N TYR A 198 -9.05 -10.78 -9.96
CA TYR A 198 -8.05 -11.79 -9.73
C TYR A 198 -8.38 -13.07 -10.50
N ASP A 199 -7.42 -13.54 -11.26
CA ASP A 199 -7.46 -14.81 -11.99
C ASP A 199 -6.92 -15.93 -11.07
N ASP A 200 -7.82 -16.80 -10.60
CA ASP A 200 -7.48 -17.87 -9.66
C ASP A 200 -6.58 -18.95 -10.29
N GLU A 201 -6.60 -19.14 -11.62
CA GLU A 201 -5.71 -20.09 -12.31
C GLU A 201 -4.28 -19.56 -12.41
N LYS A 202 -4.16 -18.30 -12.86
CA LYS A 202 -2.86 -17.66 -13.00
C LYS A 202 -2.30 -17.12 -11.69
N LYS A 203 -3.11 -17.06 -10.64
CA LYS A 203 -2.80 -16.42 -9.36
C LYS A 203 -2.32 -15.00 -9.54
N GLN A 204 -3.01 -14.25 -10.39
CA GLN A 204 -2.63 -12.89 -10.78
C GLN A 204 -3.79 -11.93 -10.73
N VAL A 205 -3.51 -10.71 -10.29
CA VAL A 205 -4.39 -9.56 -10.50
C VAL A 205 -4.35 -9.17 -11.96
N THR A 206 -5.52 -9.09 -12.59
CA THR A 206 -5.69 -8.71 -13.99
C THR A 206 -6.20 -7.30 -14.17
N ARG A 207 -6.82 -6.73 -13.12
CA ARG A 207 -7.35 -5.36 -13.09
C ARG A 207 -7.31 -4.80 -11.69
N VAL A 208 -7.07 -3.50 -11.57
CA VAL A 208 -7.13 -2.73 -10.32
C VAL A 208 -8.19 -1.64 -10.43
N TYR A 209 -8.82 -1.30 -9.29
CA TYR A 209 -9.80 -0.23 -9.17
C TYR A 209 -9.24 0.84 -8.21
N LEU A 210 -9.14 2.07 -8.70
CA LEU A 210 -8.31 3.12 -8.12
C LEU A 210 -9.05 4.44 -8.04
N THR A 211 -8.67 5.29 -7.07
CA THR A 211 -8.93 6.73 -7.08
C THR A 211 -7.62 7.50 -7.02
N ASP A 212 -7.55 8.65 -7.71
CA ASP A 212 -6.33 9.44 -7.87
C ASP A 212 -6.55 10.91 -7.55
N SER A 213 -5.88 11.40 -6.54
CA SER A 213 -5.95 12.80 -6.12
C SER A 213 -5.52 13.83 -7.19
N ASP A 214 -4.95 13.40 -8.30
CA ASP A 214 -4.50 14.24 -9.42
C ASP A 214 -5.54 14.36 -10.54
N ASP A 215 -6.64 13.66 -10.48
CA ASP A 215 -7.64 13.63 -11.53
C ASP A 215 -8.31 14.99 -11.76
N ALA A 216 -8.45 15.82 -10.72
CA ALA A 216 -9.00 17.15 -10.81
C ALA A 216 -8.00 18.20 -11.35
N ILE A 217 -6.69 17.95 -11.24
CA ILE A 217 -5.63 18.93 -11.60
C ILE A 217 -4.76 18.51 -12.78
N SER A 218 -4.96 17.31 -13.30
CA SER A 218 -4.16 16.79 -14.40
C SER A 218 -4.28 17.69 -15.63
N ARG A 219 -3.13 18.11 -16.15
CA ARG A 219 -3.03 18.83 -17.42
C ARG A 219 -3.27 17.91 -18.63
N PHE A 220 -3.38 16.64 -18.39
CA PHE A 220 -3.63 15.61 -19.39
C PHE A 220 -5.11 15.25 -19.35
N ALA A 221 -5.89 15.90 -20.18
CA ALA A 221 -7.34 15.65 -20.30
C ALA A 221 -7.64 14.44 -21.21
N PRO A 222 -8.80 13.78 -21.06
CA PRO A 222 -9.69 13.80 -19.90
C PRO A 222 -9.29 12.73 -18.90
N VAL A 223 -9.02 13.11 -17.68
CA VAL A 223 -8.84 12.16 -16.58
C VAL A 223 -10.22 11.69 -16.12
N GLN A 224 -10.38 10.39 -15.94
CA GLN A 224 -11.57 9.85 -15.30
C GLN A 224 -11.55 10.29 -13.83
N LYS A 225 -12.55 11.10 -13.44
CA LYS A 225 -12.74 11.47 -12.06
C LYS A 225 -13.40 10.34 -11.28
N GLY A 226 -13.01 10.20 -10.03
CA GLY A 226 -13.55 9.20 -9.14
C GLY A 226 -12.94 7.81 -9.36
N LEU A 227 -13.73 6.77 -9.12
CA LEU A 227 -13.24 5.40 -9.26
C LEU A 227 -13.05 5.03 -10.74
N PHE A 228 -11.85 4.58 -11.07
CA PHE A 228 -11.53 4.06 -12.40
C PHE A 228 -10.84 2.69 -12.33
N ALA A 229 -10.89 1.96 -13.42
CA ALA A 229 -10.28 0.65 -13.56
C ALA A 229 -9.09 0.69 -14.51
N ALA A 230 -8.04 -0.07 -14.20
CA ALA A 230 -6.89 -0.24 -15.06
C ALA A 230 -6.50 -1.71 -15.19
N ASP A 231 -6.32 -2.19 -16.40
CA ASP A 231 -5.85 -3.55 -16.65
C ASP A 231 -4.38 -3.68 -16.26
N CYS A 232 -4.04 -4.82 -15.65
CA CYS A 232 -2.72 -5.09 -15.10
C CYS A 232 -2.03 -6.24 -15.81
N THR A 233 -0.70 -6.16 -15.84
CA THR A 233 0.18 -7.28 -16.17
C THR A 233 1.20 -7.48 -15.07
N TYR A 234 1.51 -8.75 -14.77
CA TYR A 234 2.61 -9.06 -13.87
C TYR A 234 3.92 -8.99 -14.64
N ALA A 235 4.85 -8.17 -14.14
CA ALA A 235 6.14 -7.96 -14.75
C ALA A 235 7.25 -8.45 -13.82
N THR A 236 8.16 -9.24 -14.34
CA THR A 236 9.43 -9.62 -13.74
C THR A 236 10.54 -8.71 -14.25
N ASP A 237 11.74 -8.80 -13.70
CA ASP A 237 12.93 -8.10 -14.19
C ASP A 237 12.83 -6.56 -14.25
N LEU A 238 11.93 -5.97 -13.48
CA LEU A 238 11.89 -4.52 -13.27
C LEU A 238 13.17 -4.07 -12.55
N LYS A 239 13.70 -2.91 -12.94
CA LYS A 239 14.97 -2.40 -12.41
C LYS A 239 14.78 -1.05 -11.74
N GLU A 240 15.26 -0.94 -10.52
CA GLU A 240 15.39 0.33 -9.82
C GLU A 240 16.89 0.58 -9.59
N PRO A 241 17.44 1.75 -10.03
CA PRO A 241 18.90 1.97 -10.06
C PRO A 241 19.62 1.79 -8.72
N GLN A 242 18.94 2.11 -7.62
CA GLN A 242 19.55 2.03 -6.27
C GLN A 242 19.24 0.72 -5.52
N MET A 243 18.25 -0.04 -5.97
CA MET A 243 17.66 -1.13 -5.20
C MET A 243 17.67 -2.48 -5.91
N GLY A 244 18.07 -2.52 -7.19
CA GLY A 244 18.20 -3.73 -7.95
C GLY A 244 16.93 -4.19 -8.65
N GLN A 245 16.85 -5.49 -8.90
CA GLN A 245 15.78 -6.12 -9.68
C GLN A 245 14.63 -6.57 -8.78
N PHE A 246 13.40 -6.42 -9.25
CA PHE A 246 12.19 -6.85 -8.56
C PHE A 246 11.06 -7.22 -9.54
N SER A 247 9.98 -7.77 -9.01
CA SER A 247 8.77 -8.11 -9.78
C SER A 247 7.56 -7.39 -9.21
N SER A 248 6.66 -6.92 -10.06
CA SER A 248 5.46 -6.21 -9.63
C SER A 248 4.36 -6.19 -10.69
N LEU A 249 3.23 -5.57 -10.35
CA LEU A 249 2.16 -5.24 -11.28
C LEU A 249 2.47 -3.94 -12.00
N VAL A 250 2.25 -3.99 -13.31
CA VAL A 250 2.32 -2.84 -14.21
C VAL A 250 0.94 -2.63 -14.80
N PHE A 251 0.47 -1.40 -14.80
CA PHE A 251 -0.79 -1.03 -15.41
C PHE A 251 -0.67 0.28 -16.18
N ARG A 252 -1.60 0.49 -17.09
CA ARG A 252 -1.64 1.65 -17.97
C ARG A 252 -3.07 2.11 -18.12
N THR A 253 -3.25 3.41 -18.17
CA THR A 253 -4.46 4.04 -18.67
C THR A 253 -4.11 4.94 -19.86
N ASP A 254 -5.11 5.37 -20.61
CA ASP A 254 -4.89 6.23 -21.79
C ASP A 254 -4.61 7.68 -21.39
N THR A 255 -4.74 8.03 -20.13
CA THR A 255 -4.68 9.41 -19.63
C THR A 255 -3.91 9.54 -18.33
N GLY A 256 -3.45 10.76 -18.07
CA GLY A 256 -2.86 11.17 -16.80
C GLY A 256 -1.48 10.57 -16.52
N TRP A 257 -1.21 10.35 -15.26
CA TRP A 257 0.05 9.82 -14.75
C TRP A 257 0.33 8.40 -15.28
N PHE A 258 -0.74 7.66 -15.53
CA PHE A 258 -0.72 6.24 -15.89
C PHE A 258 -0.51 5.97 -17.38
N ALA A 259 -0.59 6.99 -18.24
CA ALA A 259 -0.33 6.84 -19.69
C ALA A 259 1.08 6.29 -20.00
N ASN A 260 1.99 6.32 -19.01
CA ASN A 260 3.40 5.92 -19.15
C ASN A 260 3.74 4.60 -18.45
N ASN A 261 2.84 3.64 -18.37
CA ASN A 261 3.03 2.40 -17.62
C ASN A 261 3.45 2.66 -16.15
N ALA A 262 2.51 2.60 -15.24
CA ALA A 262 2.73 2.69 -13.81
C ALA A 262 3.11 1.33 -13.24
N VAL A 263 4.09 1.30 -12.35
CA VAL A 263 4.50 0.10 -11.62
C VAL A 263 4.28 0.31 -10.12
N ILE A 264 3.70 -0.68 -9.45
CA ILE A 264 3.52 -0.62 -8.00
C ILE A 264 4.87 -0.86 -7.33
N THR A 265 5.29 0.06 -6.46
CA THR A 265 6.59 0.01 -5.79
C THR A 265 6.50 -0.13 -4.27
N ALA A 266 5.35 0.20 -3.69
CA ALA A 266 5.04 -0.05 -2.29
C ALA A 266 3.54 -0.18 -2.07
N ILE A 267 3.17 -0.84 -0.98
CA ILE A 267 1.80 -1.02 -0.51
C ILE A 267 1.74 -0.55 0.93
N ILE A 268 0.76 0.27 1.23
CA ILE A 268 0.41 0.70 2.59
C ILE A 268 -1.02 0.22 2.84
N SER A 269 -1.27 -0.41 3.97
CA SER A 269 -2.61 -0.90 4.32
C SER A 269 -3.05 -0.41 5.69
N LEU A 270 -4.34 -0.19 5.85
CA LEU A 270 -5.01 0.14 7.09
C LEU A 270 -6.09 -0.91 7.36
N ASN A 271 -5.96 -1.66 8.46
CA ASN A 271 -6.96 -2.64 8.85
C ASN A 271 -8.25 -1.96 9.30
N GLY A 272 -9.39 -2.46 8.83
CA GLY A 272 -10.71 -1.87 9.07
C GLY A 272 -11.32 -2.21 10.42
N ASP A 273 -10.92 -3.31 11.07
CA ASP A 273 -11.59 -3.77 12.27
C ASP A 273 -11.24 -2.93 13.51
N CYS A 274 -9.98 -2.69 13.75
CA CYS A 274 -9.51 -1.71 14.74
C CYS A 274 -7.98 -1.54 14.60
N PRO A 275 -7.45 -0.33 14.49
CA PRO A 275 -6.01 -0.13 14.47
C PRO A 275 -5.38 -0.21 15.87
N PHE A 276 -6.19 -0.39 16.93
CA PHE A 276 -5.73 -0.36 18.31
C PHE A 276 -5.48 -1.77 18.85
N ILE A 277 -4.43 -1.93 19.68
CA ILE A 277 -4.17 -3.17 20.36
C ILE A 277 -5.31 -3.42 21.37
N THR A 278 -5.95 -4.56 21.26
CA THR A 278 -6.92 -5.03 22.25
C THR A 278 -6.20 -5.47 23.55
N GLU A 279 -6.91 -5.52 24.67
CA GLU A 279 -6.33 -6.05 25.93
C GLU A 279 -5.79 -7.49 25.76
N GLY A 280 -6.41 -8.29 24.87
CA GLY A 280 -5.91 -9.63 24.52
C GLY A 280 -4.57 -9.59 23.81
N ASP A 281 -4.36 -8.62 22.91
CA ASP A 281 -3.08 -8.44 22.21
C ASP A 281 -1.98 -7.96 23.17
N LYS A 282 -2.33 -7.11 24.14
CA LYS A 282 -1.42 -6.67 25.21
C LYS A 282 -0.91 -7.86 26.03
N ALA A 283 -1.81 -8.77 26.42
CA ALA A 283 -1.46 -9.98 27.12
C ALA A 283 -0.55 -10.90 26.31
N ALA A 284 -0.82 -11.04 25.00
CA ALA A 284 0.00 -11.83 24.07
C ALA A 284 1.39 -11.22 23.83
N HIS A 285 1.49 -9.88 23.79
CA HIS A 285 2.78 -9.18 23.69
C HIS A 285 3.60 -9.25 24.98
N ALA A 286 2.95 -9.13 26.13
CA ALA A 286 3.60 -9.26 27.45
C ALA A 286 4.11 -10.68 27.72
N ALA A 287 3.45 -11.70 27.15
CA ALA A 287 3.83 -13.10 27.30
C ALA A 287 5.01 -13.53 26.39
N LYS A 288 5.46 -12.72 25.43
CA LYS A 288 6.67 -13.02 24.67
C LYS A 288 7.90 -12.80 25.55
N PRO A 289 8.67 -13.84 25.91
CA PRO A 289 9.86 -13.65 26.73
C PRO A 289 10.84 -12.72 26.01
N ALA A 290 11.32 -11.70 26.73
CA ALA A 290 12.37 -10.83 26.24
C ALA A 290 13.51 -11.74 25.72
N LYS A 291 13.85 -11.63 24.43
CA LYS A 291 14.98 -12.36 23.85
C LYS A 291 16.19 -12.06 24.73
N ALA A 292 16.67 -13.08 25.46
CA ALA A 292 17.85 -12.98 26.31
C ALA A 292 18.96 -12.32 25.51
N LYS A 293 19.42 -11.16 25.95
CA LYS A 293 20.61 -10.51 25.39
C LYS A 293 21.74 -11.53 25.52
N LYS A 294 22.19 -12.07 24.37
CA LYS A 294 23.42 -12.87 24.33
C LYS A 294 24.52 -12.00 24.90
N GLY A 295 24.99 -12.39 26.09
CA GLY A 295 26.05 -11.69 26.79
C GLY A 295 27.29 -11.61 25.88
N ASP A 296 27.73 -10.38 25.63
CA ASP A 296 29.02 -10.10 25.07
C ASP A 296 30.09 -10.68 26.00
N LYS A 297 30.65 -11.81 25.62
CA LYS A 297 31.92 -12.30 26.23
C LYS A 297 33.02 -11.30 25.84
N LYS A 298 33.34 -10.40 26.75
CA LYS A 298 34.60 -9.64 26.72
C LYS A 298 35.75 -10.61 26.62
N GLY A 299 36.31 -10.77 25.43
CA GLY A 299 37.57 -11.43 25.21
C GLY A 299 38.71 -10.49 25.60
N ASP A 300 39.40 -10.82 26.69
CA ASP A 300 40.70 -10.25 27.09
C ASP A 300 41.69 -10.41 25.92
N LYS A 301 42.01 -9.35 25.23
CA LYS A 301 43.17 -9.28 24.36
C LYS A 301 44.31 -8.60 25.10
N LYS A 302 45.21 -9.45 25.61
CA LYS A 302 46.58 -9.11 26.06
C LYS A 302 47.33 -8.28 25.04
N GLY A 303 48.04 -7.28 25.56
CA GLY A 303 48.80 -6.30 24.85
C GLY A 303 49.83 -6.86 23.86
N LYS A 304 50.02 -6.14 22.79
CA LYS A 304 51.22 -6.13 21.98
C LYS A 304 51.69 -4.70 21.81
N THR A 305 52.88 -4.45 22.30
CA THR A 305 53.72 -3.26 22.20
C THR A 305 53.90 -2.81 20.75
N PRO A 306 53.96 -1.51 20.45
CA PRO A 306 54.27 -1.00 19.13
C PRO A 306 55.77 -1.05 18.87
N LYS A 307 56.16 -1.60 17.73
CA LYS A 307 57.51 -1.46 17.18
C LYS A 307 57.59 -0.22 16.31
N ASP A 308 58.57 0.63 16.66
CA ASP A 308 59.03 1.75 15.87
C ASP A 308 59.30 1.38 14.41
N LYS A 309 58.78 2.16 13.48
CA LYS A 309 59.27 2.21 12.11
C LYS A 309 59.64 3.64 11.72
N LYS A 310 60.95 3.79 11.51
CA LYS A 310 61.67 4.89 10.94
C LYS A 310 61.05 5.41 9.64
N LYS A 311 61.01 6.73 9.52
CA LYS A 311 60.84 7.52 8.31
C LYS A 311 62.08 7.43 7.42
N PRO A 312 62.00 7.36 6.10
CA PRO A 312 63.02 7.89 5.21
C PRO A 312 62.58 9.25 4.63
N ALA A 313 63.58 10.11 4.54
CA ALA A 313 63.52 11.37 3.85
C ALA A 313 63.76 11.18 2.34
N ALA A 314 63.07 11.92 1.54
CA ALA A 314 63.41 12.76 0.40
C ALA A 314 62.15 13.16 -0.33
#